data_cf85e47dfdafe406a5452b7a3fc22df7
#
_entry.id   cf85e47dfdafe406a5452b7a3fc22df7
#
_cell.length_a   1.000
_cell.length_b   1.000
_cell.length_c   1.000
_cell.angle_alpha   90.00
_cell.angle_beta   90.00
_cell.angle_gamma   90.00
#
_symmetry.space_group_name_H-M   'P 1'
#
loop_
_entity.id
_entity.type
_entity.pdbx_description
1 polymer ?
#
loop_
_entity_poly.entity_id
_entity_poly.type
_entity_poly.pdbx_seq_one_letter_code
_entity_poly.pdbx_strand_id
1 'polypeptide(L)'
;GDCFFKQVFNLIVEYIDSQPKYFVHRDYHSRNLMYPMESGMPGILDFQDAVHGPVSYDLVSLLKDAYIEWDEDVILDQAARYWEEARKVGLISNLDFSDFYKQFEFTGVQRHLKILGIFSRLSIRDKKNQYLENIPLIEKYLLSTTERYKELHPLRKILDKALLK
;
A
#
# COMPACT_ATOMS: atom_id res chain seq x y z
N GLY A 1 25.05 -1.21 8.81
CA GLY A 1 23.86 -0.92 7.95
C GLY A 1 22.86 -2.09 7.90
N ASP A 2 23.32 -3.34 7.73
CA ASP A 2 22.44 -4.49 7.46
C ASP A 2 21.53 -4.91 8.63
N CYS A 3 21.97 -4.71 9.88
CA CYS A 3 21.19 -5.11 11.06
C CYS A 3 19.92 -4.24 11.22
N PHE A 4 20.02 -2.93 11.02
CA PHE A 4 18.89 -2.02 11.11
C PHE A 4 17.87 -2.22 9.99
N PHE A 5 18.34 -2.53 8.78
CA PHE A 5 17.47 -2.84 7.66
C PHE A 5 16.58 -4.04 7.96
N LYS A 6 17.21 -5.14 8.41
CA LYS A 6 16.49 -6.36 8.79
C LYS A 6 15.45 -6.11 9.89
N GLN A 7 15.78 -5.29 10.88
CA GLN A 7 14.84 -4.96 11.97
C GLN A 7 13.59 -4.23 11.46
N VAL A 8 13.76 -3.21 10.60
CA VAL A 8 12.61 -2.47 10.06
C VAL A 8 11.76 -3.34 9.14
N PHE A 9 12.39 -4.17 8.30
CA PHE A 9 11.65 -5.11 7.45
C PHE A 9 10.91 -6.17 8.25
N ASN A 10 11.52 -6.72 9.28
CA ASN A 10 10.84 -7.68 10.17
C ASN A 10 9.64 -7.03 10.85
N LEU A 11 9.77 -5.80 11.34
CA LEU A 11 8.68 -5.06 11.95
C LEU A 11 7.51 -4.87 10.95
N ILE A 12 7.80 -4.46 9.71
CA ILE A 12 6.77 -4.31 8.66
C ILE A 12 6.08 -5.65 8.41
N VAL A 13 6.83 -6.74 8.31
CA VAL A 13 6.30 -8.08 8.10
C VAL A 13 5.41 -8.50 9.28
N GLU A 14 5.81 -8.24 10.53
CA GLU A 14 5.02 -8.53 11.73
C GLU A 14 3.65 -7.83 11.69
N TYR A 15 3.61 -6.53 11.34
CA TYR A 15 2.34 -5.79 11.21
C TYR A 15 1.46 -6.33 10.07
N ILE A 16 2.04 -6.79 8.98
CA ILE A 16 1.31 -7.37 7.86
C ILE A 16 0.79 -8.76 8.22
N ASP A 17 1.63 -9.59 8.84
CA ASP A 17 1.27 -10.97 9.19
C ASP A 17 0.27 -11.07 10.35
N SER A 18 0.21 -10.06 11.21
CA SER A 18 -0.77 -9.99 12.30
C SER A 18 -2.21 -9.72 11.82
N GLN A 19 -2.38 -9.30 10.57
CA GLN A 19 -3.70 -9.01 10.02
C GLN A 19 -4.49 -10.29 9.71
N PRO A 20 -5.82 -10.27 9.83
CA PRO A 20 -6.68 -11.30 9.28
C PRO A 20 -6.42 -11.46 7.77
N LYS A 21 -6.43 -12.72 7.29
CA LYS A 21 -6.10 -13.02 5.90
C LYS A 21 -7.34 -13.50 5.15
N TYR A 22 -7.58 -12.91 4.00
CA TYR A 22 -8.71 -13.20 3.11
C TYR A 22 -8.27 -13.23 1.66
N PHE A 23 -9.21 -13.28 0.74
CA PHE A 23 -8.95 -13.09 -0.69
C PHE A 23 -8.35 -11.70 -0.92
N VAL A 24 -7.20 -11.63 -1.56
CA VAL A 24 -6.49 -10.41 -1.95
C VAL A 24 -6.20 -10.48 -3.44
N HIS A 25 -6.71 -9.50 -4.19
CA HIS A 25 -6.50 -9.36 -5.63
C HIS A 25 -5.04 -9.03 -5.98
N ARG A 26 -4.33 -8.32 -5.12
CA ARG A 26 -2.95 -7.82 -5.21
C ARG A 26 -2.78 -6.58 -6.08
N ASP A 27 -3.49 -6.48 -7.19
CA ASP A 27 -3.40 -5.36 -8.13
C ASP A 27 -4.76 -4.65 -8.28
N TYR A 28 -5.45 -4.44 -7.13
CA TYR A 28 -6.72 -3.74 -7.03
C TYR A 28 -6.51 -2.23 -7.06
N HIS A 29 -6.07 -1.70 -8.18
CA HIS A 29 -5.79 -0.28 -8.42
C HIS A 29 -6.57 0.25 -9.62
N SER A 30 -6.56 1.58 -9.80
CA SER A 30 -7.40 2.28 -10.78
C SER A 30 -7.30 1.73 -12.21
N ARG A 31 -6.13 1.27 -12.64
CA ARG A 31 -5.94 0.73 -14.01
C ARG A 31 -6.56 -0.63 -14.24
N ASN A 32 -6.91 -1.37 -13.19
CA ASN A 32 -7.56 -2.67 -13.26
C ASN A 32 -9.05 -2.59 -12.91
N LEU A 33 -9.58 -1.38 -12.73
CA LEU A 33 -11.00 -1.13 -12.50
C LEU A 33 -11.63 -0.50 -13.74
N MET A 34 -12.69 -1.13 -14.24
CA MET A 34 -13.44 -0.67 -15.41
C MET A 34 -14.79 -0.12 -14.95
N TYR A 35 -15.11 1.11 -15.34
CA TYR A 35 -16.44 1.67 -15.10
C TYR A 35 -17.37 1.26 -16.22
N PRO A 36 -18.38 0.40 -15.96
CA PRO A 36 -19.34 0.01 -16.98
C PRO A 36 -20.37 1.11 -17.18
N MET A 37 -20.67 1.44 -18.42
CA MET A 37 -21.65 2.48 -18.76
C MET A 37 -23.09 2.12 -18.37
N GLU A 38 -23.41 0.84 -18.19
CA GLU A 38 -24.79 0.36 -18.05
C GLU A 38 -25.11 -0.33 -16.71
N SER A 39 -24.14 -0.90 -15.99
CA SER A 39 -24.44 -1.77 -14.82
C SER A 39 -24.24 -1.12 -13.45
N GLY A 40 -23.62 0.03 -13.36
CA GLY A 40 -23.31 0.73 -12.10
C GLY A 40 -22.27 0.04 -11.18
N MET A 41 -21.85 -1.20 -11.50
CA MET A 41 -20.84 -1.94 -10.76
C MET A 41 -19.51 -1.94 -11.53
N PRO A 42 -18.37 -1.62 -10.91
CA PRO A 42 -17.08 -1.66 -11.59
C PRO A 42 -16.70 -3.10 -11.97
N GLY A 43 -16.22 -3.28 -13.20
CA GLY A 43 -15.55 -4.51 -13.61
C GLY A 43 -14.14 -4.56 -13.02
N ILE A 44 -13.72 -5.74 -12.56
CA ILE A 44 -12.40 -5.97 -11.98
C ILE A 44 -11.61 -6.88 -12.92
N LEU A 45 -10.44 -6.43 -13.35
CA LEU A 45 -9.54 -7.12 -14.26
C LEU A 45 -8.33 -7.68 -13.51
N ASP A 46 -7.67 -8.68 -14.12
CA ASP A 46 -6.32 -9.15 -13.71
C ASP A 46 -6.29 -9.85 -12.34
N PHE A 47 -7.29 -10.68 -12.06
CA PHE A 47 -7.47 -11.36 -10.77
C PHE A 47 -6.77 -12.73 -10.66
N GLN A 48 -6.10 -13.21 -11.72
CA GLN A 48 -5.48 -14.55 -11.75
C GLN A 48 -4.31 -14.72 -10.76
N ASP A 49 -3.70 -13.63 -10.31
CA ASP A 49 -2.61 -13.63 -9.34
C ASP A 49 -3.09 -13.41 -7.88
N ALA A 50 -4.40 -13.56 -7.65
CA ALA A 50 -4.98 -13.41 -6.33
C ALA A 50 -4.43 -14.44 -5.32
N VAL A 51 -4.33 -14.04 -4.07
CA VAL A 51 -3.77 -14.86 -2.99
C VAL A 51 -4.60 -14.74 -1.70
N HIS A 52 -4.33 -15.61 -0.72
CA HIS A 52 -4.79 -15.44 0.64
C HIS A 52 -3.81 -14.52 1.37
N GLY A 53 -4.22 -13.31 1.67
CA GLY A 53 -3.34 -12.23 2.17
C GLY A 53 -4.02 -11.27 3.14
N PRO A 54 -3.31 -10.24 3.61
CA PRO A 54 -3.78 -9.32 4.64
C PRO A 54 -4.98 -8.50 4.17
N VAL A 55 -5.96 -8.34 5.05
CA VAL A 55 -7.25 -7.70 4.79
C VAL A 55 -7.14 -6.26 4.25
N SER A 56 -6.09 -5.54 4.62
CA SER A 56 -5.88 -4.15 4.18
C SER A 56 -5.20 -4.01 2.81
N TYR A 57 -4.68 -5.08 2.19
CA TYR A 57 -3.79 -4.98 1.04
C TYR A 57 -4.44 -4.32 -0.18
N ASP A 58 -5.65 -4.76 -0.54
CA ASP A 58 -6.36 -4.20 -1.70
C ASP A 58 -6.89 -2.80 -1.43
N LEU A 59 -7.27 -2.51 -0.17
CA LEU A 59 -7.60 -1.16 0.24
C LEU A 59 -6.42 -0.20 0.06
N VAL A 60 -5.22 -0.61 0.46
CA VAL A 60 -3.98 0.14 0.20
C VAL A 60 -3.75 0.34 -1.29
N SER A 61 -3.96 -0.71 -2.10
CA SER A 61 -3.78 -0.64 -3.55
C SER A 61 -4.66 0.41 -4.20
N LEU A 62 -5.88 0.58 -3.68
CA LEU A 62 -6.86 1.54 -4.17
C LEU A 62 -6.64 2.95 -3.64
N LEU A 63 -6.49 3.10 -2.32
CA LEU A 63 -6.44 4.41 -1.66
C LEU A 63 -5.05 5.07 -1.71
N LYS A 64 -3.99 4.26 -1.80
CA LYS A 64 -2.60 4.72 -1.99
C LYS A 64 -2.06 4.19 -3.33
N ASP A 65 -2.86 4.39 -4.37
CA ASP A 65 -2.54 4.00 -5.74
C ASP A 65 -1.27 4.69 -6.25
N ALA A 66 -0.52 4.01 -7.12
CA ALA A 66 0.66 4.57 -7.76
C ALA A 66 0.33 5.55 -8.89
N TYR A 67 -0.92 5.58 -9.35
CA TYR A 67 -1.35 6.31 -10.54
C TYR A 67 -2.33 7.45 -10.25
N ILE A 68 -3.03 7.40 -9.12
CA ILE A 68 -4.00 8.40 -8.68
C ILE A 68 -3.64 8.85 -7.27
N GLU A 69 -3.51 10.14 -7.07
CA GLU A 69 -3.34 10.75 -5.77
C GLU A 69 -4.70 11.15 -5.20
N TRP A 70 -4.99 10.69 -3.99
CA TRP A 70 -6.15 11.10 -3.21
C TRP A 70 -5.73 12.03 -2.07
N ASP A 71 -6.60 12.95 -1.71
CA ASP A 71 -6.42 13.77 -0.52
C ASP A 71 -6.39 12.89 0.74
N GLU A 72 -5.58 13.27 1.74
CA GLU A 72 -5.40 12.48 2.96
C GLU A 72 -6.73 12.28 3.72
N ASP A 73 -7.58 13.29 3.73
CA ASP A 73 -8.90 13.21 4.35
C ASP A 73 -9.80 12.17 3.68
N VAL A 74 -9.72 12.04 2.35
CA VAL A 74 -10.44 11.01 1.60
C VAL A 74 -9.91 9.63 1.94
N ILE A 75 -8.58 9.47 1.99
CA ILE A 75 -7.95 8.20 2.37
C ILE A 75 -8.40 7.77 3.77
N LEU A 76 -8.38 8.70 4.71
CA LEU A 76 -8.76 8.44 6.11
C LEU A 76 -10.25 8.07 6.23
N ASP A 77 -11.16 8.83 5.59
CA ASP A 77 -12.60 8.56 5.60
C ASP A 77 -12.91 7.20 4.99
N GLN A 78 -12.34 6.87 3.83
CA GLN A 78 -12.58 5.59 3.17
C GLN A 78 -11.97 4.41 3.94
N ALA A 79 -10.81 4.58 4.58
CA ALA A 79 -10.22 3.56 5.44
C ALA A 79 -11.09 3.31 6.69
N ALA A 80 -11.68 4.36 7.28
CA ALA A 80 -12.59 4.24 8.41
C ALA A 80 -13.88 3.51 8.02
N ARG A 81 -14.51 3.86 6.89
CA ARG A 81 -15.70 3.18 6.36
C ARG A 81 -15.43 1.70 6.08
N TYR A 82 -14.29 1.40 5.46
CA TYR A 82 -13.91 0.00 5.23
C TYR A 82 -13.76 -0.77 6.54
N TRP A 83 -13.08 -0.20 7.54
CA TRP A 83 -12.92 -0.80 8.85
C TRP A 83 -14.27 -1.06 9.55
N GLU A 84 -15.20 -0.09 9.51
CA GLU A 84 -16.53 -0.26 10.06
C GLU A 84 -17.29 -1.41 9.39
N GLU A 85 -17.32 -1.46 8.06
CA GLU A 85 -18.00 -2.52 7.32
C GLU A 85 -17.34 -3.89 7.54
N ALA A 86 -16.00 -3.95 7.53
CA ALA A 86 -15.26 -5.18 7.80
C ALA A 86 -15.53 -5.74 9.21
N ARG A 87 -15.73 -4.87 10.20
CA ARG A 87 -16.16 -5.27 11.54
C ARG A 87 -17.60 -5.80 11.56
N LYS A 88 -18.53 -5.12 10.90
CA LYS A 88 -19.94 -5.53 10.83
C LYS A 88 -20.10 -6.93 10.25
N VAL A 89 -19.32 -7.25 9.23
CA VAL A 89 -19.36 -8.58 8.59
C VAL A 89 -18.42 -9.62 9.21
N GLY A 90 -17.72 -9.26 10.28
CA GLY A 90 -16.86 -10.19 11.04
C GLY A 90 -15.49 -10.45 10.40
N LEU A 91 -15.05 -9.68 9.42
CA LEU A 91 -13.70 -9.80 8.82
C LEU A 91 -12.61 -9.29 9.77
N ILE A 92 -12.93 -8.29 10.59
CA ILE A 92 -12.03 -7.73 11.60
C ILE A 92 -12.73 -7.82 12.94
N SER A 93 -12.11 -8.47 13.92
CA SER A 93 -12.61 -8.56 15.30
C SER A 93 -11.58 -7.99 16.27
N ASN A 94 -12.05 -7.25 17.29
CA ASN A 94 -11.22 -6.75 18.41
C ASN A 94 -10.02 -5.88 18.00
N LEU A 95 -10.10 -5.19 16.85
CA LEU A 95 -9.10 -4.25 16.38
C LEU A 95 -9.74 -2.87 16.32
N ASP A 96 -9.20 -1.89 17.04
CA ASP A 96 -9.66 -0.52 16.92
C ASP A 96 -9.17 0.12 15.60
N PHE A 97 -9.74 1.30 15.27
CA PHE A 97 -9.40 1.97 14.02
C PHE A 97 -7.95 2.43 13.97
N SER A 98 -7.37 2.87 15.08
CA SER A 98 -5.99 3.33 15.14
C SER A 98 -5.01 2.21 14.79
N ASP A 99 -5.20 1.03 15.36
CA ASP A 99 -4.39 -0.14 15.08
C ASP A 99 -4.60 -0.65 13.64
N PHE A 100 -5.84 -0.68 13.17
CA PHE A 100 -6.14 -1.02 11.77
C PHE A 100 -5.47 -0.05 10.80
N TYR A 101 -5.56 1.27 11.05
CA TYR A 101 -4.97 2.28 10.19
C TYR A 101 -3.44 2.20 10.17
N LYS A 102 -2.83 1.87 11.32
CA LYS A 102 -1.40 1.61 11.38
C LYS A 102 -1.00 0.38 10.54
N GLN A 103 -1.75 -0.72 10.63
CA GLN A 103 -1.55 -1.91 9.78
C GLN A 103 -1.71 -1.58 8.29
N PHE A 104 -2.73 -0.78 7.92
CA PHE A 104 -2.94 -0.27 6.57
C PHE A 104 -1.73 0.54 6.07
N GLU A 105 -1.18 1.46 6.88
CA GLU A 105 -0.03 2.27 6.51
C GLU A 105 1.25 1.45 6.37
N PHE A 106 1.51 0.49 7.27
CA PHE A 106 2.66 -0.42 7.16
C PHE A 106 2.56 -1.34 5.94
N THR A 107 1.37 -1.80 5.60
CA THR A 107 1.12 -2.51 4.34
C THR A 107 1.43 -1.60 3.13
N GLY A 108 1.09 -0.31 3.22
CA GLY A 108 1.43 0.70 2.24
C GLY A 108 2.94 0.85 2.03
N VAL A 109 3.70 0.90 3.12
CA VAL A 109 5.18 0.97 3.04
C VAL A 109 5.74 -0.23 2.28
N GLN A 110 5.33 -1.44 2.62
CA GLN A 110 5.79 -2.65 1.92
C GLN A 110 5.45 -2.61 0.43
N ARG A 111 4.19 -2.27 0.10
CA ARG A 111 3.74 -2.18 -1.28
C ARG A 111 4.50 -1.11 -2.07
N HIS A 112 4.70 0.07 -1.52
CA HIS A 112 5.40 1.17 -2.19
C HIS A 112 6.88 0.86 -2.41
N LEU A 113 7.56 0.24 -1.46
CA LEU A 113 8.94 -0.23 -1.66
C LEU A 113 9.03 -1.28 -2.77
N LYS A 114 8.08 -2.22 -2.83
CA LYS A 114 7.96 -3.19 -3.92
C LYS A 114 7.78 -2.48 -5.28
N ILE A 115 6.88 -1.50 -5.37
CA ILE A 115 6.60 -0.74 -6.60
C ILE A 115 7.83 0.04 -7.05
N LEU A 116 8.54 0.73 -6.15
CA LEU A 116 9.81 1.39 -6.48
C LEU A 116 10.83 0.43 -7.10
N GLY A 117 10.97 -0.76 -6.50
CA GLY A 117 11.85 -1.79 -7.05
C GLY A 117 11.43 -2.26 -8.44
N ILE A 118 10.13 -2.43 -8.68
CA ILE A 118 9.58 -2.83 -9.98
C ILE A 118 9.81 -1.72 -11.02
N PHE A 119 9.45 -0.47 -10.71
CA PHE A 119 9.57 0.64 -11.65
C PHE A 119 11.03 0.92 -12.01
N SER A 120 11.93 0.89 -11.03
CA SER A 120 13.37 1.01 -11.27
C SER A 120 13.89 -0.10 -12.18
N ARG A 121 13.48 -1.35 -11.96
CA ARG A 121 13.87 -2.50 -12.81
C ARG A 121 13.33 -2.35 -14.23
N LEU A 122 12.06 -1.94 -14.40
CA LEU A 122 11.44 -1.72 -15.70
C LEU A 122 12.16 -0.62 -16.49
N SER A 123 12.59 0.46 -15.82
CA SER A 123 13.36 1.52 -16.47
C SER A 123 14.77 1.05 -16.86
N ILE A 124 15.52 0.46 -15.93
CA ILE A 124 16.92 0.11 -16.15
C ILE A 124 17.06 -1.06 -17.14
N ARG A 125 16.29 -2.14 -16.93
CA ARG A 125 16.39 -3.38 -17.72
C ARG A 125 15.60 -3.30 -19.03
N ASP A 126 14.35 -2.86 -18.94
CA ASP A 126 13.38 -2.96 -20.03
C ASP A 126 13.21 -1.63 -20.79
N LYS A 127 13.95 -0.58 -20.39
CA LYS A 127 13.93 0.78 -20.97
C LYS A 127 12.54 1.42 -21.00
N LYS A 128 11.65 1.01 -20.09
CA LYS A 128 10.28 1.54 -19.96
C LYS A 128 10.25 2.71 -18.98
N ASN A 129 10.69 3.89 -19.45
CA ASN A 129 10.83 5.07 -18.60
C ASN A 129 9.50 5.73 -18.18
N GLN A 130 8.40 5.38 -18.82
CA GLN A 130 7.06 5.93 -18.49
C GLN A 130 6.64 5.69 -17.04
N TYR A 131 7.18 4.67 -16.37
CA TYR A 131 6.88 4.38 -14.97
C TYR A 131 7.61 5.31 -13.99
N LEU A 132 8.66 5.99 -14.44
CA LEU A 132 9.41 6.95 -13.61
C LEU A 132 8.56 8.16 -13.22
N GLU A 133 7.59 8.54 -14.03
CA GLU A 133 6.67 9.64 -13.77
C GLU A 133 5.82 9.43 -12.52
N ASN A 134 5.64 8.18 -12.10
CA ASN A 134 4.84 7.83 -10.92
C ASN A 134 5.68 7.69 -9.64
N ILE A 135 7.00 7.72 -9.75
CA ILE A 135 7.91 7.59 -8.59
C ILE A 135 7.69 8.71 -7.56
N PRO A 136 7.54 9.99 -7.93
CA PRO A 136 7.34 11.06 -6.93
C PRO A 136 6.14 10.86 -6.02
N LEU A 137 5.04 10.29 -6.52
CA LEU A 137 3.87 9.98 -5.70
C LEU A 137 4.16 8.86 -4.70
N ILE A 138 4.86 7.81 -5.13
CA ILE A 138 5.27 6.70 -4.27
C ILE A 138 6.22 7.19 -3.16
N GLU A 139 7.17 8.05 -3.51
CA GLU A 139 8.09 8.68 -2.56
C GLU A 139 7.34 9.52 -1.53
N LYS A 140 6.35 10.32 -1.97
CA LYS A 140 5.49 11.11 -1.09
C LYS A 140 4.80 10.23 -0.04
N TYR A 141 4.20 9.11 -0.43
CA TYR A 141 3.57 8.18 0.51
C TYR A 141 4.57 7.56 1.49
N LEU A 142 5.73 7.15 1.00
CA LEU A 142 6.78 6.58 1.86
C LEU A 142 7.31 7.60 2.87
N LEU A 143 7.59 8.83 2.42
CA LEU A 143 8.11 9.89 3.27
C LEU A 143 7.09 10.28 4.33
N SER A 144 5.82 10.46 3.97
CA SER A 144 4.74 10.79 4.91
C SER A 144 4.57 9.71 5.98
N THR A 145 4.48 8.44 5.58
CA THR A 145 4.30 7.34 6.54
C THR A 145 5.53 7.15 7.43
N THR A 146 6.74 7.23 6.88
CA THR A 146 7.97 7.07 7.66
C THR A 146 8.26 8.25 8.60
N GLU A 147 7.69 9.41 8.36
CA GLU A 147 7.69 10.55 9.29
C GLU A 147 6.74 10.33 10.45
N ARG A 148 5.54 9.81 10.17
CA ARG A 148 4.47 9.62 11.15
C ARG A 148 4.81 8.58 12.23
N TYR A 149 5.53 7.51 11.86
CA TYR A 149 5.83 6.40 12.76
C TYR A 149 7.32 6.34 13.12
N LYS A 150 7.62 6.55 14.40
CA LYS A 150 9.00 6.56 14.93
C LYS A 150 9.75 5.26 14.63
N GLU A 151 9.05 4.14 14.63
CA GLU A 151 9.58 2.82 14.34
C GLU A 151 10.13 2.71 12.90
N LEU A 152 9.62 3.55 11.99
CA LEU A 152 10.05 3.62 10.60
C LEU A 152 11.13 4.69 10.33
N HIS A 153 11.55 5.47 11.33
CA HIS A 153 12.62 6.47 11.16
C HIS A 153 13.95 5.91 10.61
N PRO A 154 14.38 4.68 10.92
CA PRO A 154 15.56 4.12 10.26
C PRO A 154 15.38 3.97 8.75
N LEU A 155 14.18 3.61 8.27
CA LEU A 155 13.85 3.56 6.84
C LEU A 155 13.84 4.98 6.24
N ARG A 156 13.26 5.97 6.96
CA ARG A 156 13.27 7.37 6.54
C ARG A 156 14.68 7.87 6.25
N LYS A 157 15.63 7.61 7.13
CA LYS A 157 17.04 8.02 6.92
C LYS A 157 17.68 7.44 5.67
N ILE A 158 17.22 6.27 5.23
CA ILE A 158 17.70 5.63 4.01
C ILE A 158 17.06 6.28 2.80
N LEU A 159 15.75 6.52 2.85
CA LEU A 159 15.02 7.19 1.78
C LEU A 159 15.61 8.60 1.56
N ASP A 160 15.82 9.38 2.61
CA ASP A 160 16.43 10.72 2.51
C ASP A 160 17.79 10.67 1.79
N LYS A 161 18.64 9.69 2.12
CA LYS A 161 19.96 9.54 1.45
C LYS A 161 19.85 9.08 -0.01
N ALA A 162 18.81 8.33 -0.35
CA ALA A 162 18.60 7.85 -1.71
C ALA A 162 18.01 8.94 -2.62
N LEU A 163 17.15 9.81 -2.07
CA LEU A 163 16.43 10.85 -2.80
C LEU A 163 17.23 12.18 -2.91
N LEU A 164 18.20 12.41 -2.03
CA LEU A 164 19.08 13.59 -2.08
C LEU A 164 20.20 13.48 -3.15
N LYS A 165 20.16 12.49 -4.02
CA LYS A 165 21.08 12.32 -5.15
C LYS A 165 20.40 12.66 -6.47
#